data_8b3d1ca5147a965a851c1a32fad2ac79
#
_entry.id   8b3d1ca5147a965a851c1a32fad2ac79
#
_cell.length_a   1.000
_cell.length_b   1.000
_cell.length_c   1.000
_cell.angle_alpha   90.00
_cell.angle_beta   90.00
_cell.angle_gamma   90.00
#
_symmetry.space_group_name_H-M   'P 1'
#
loop_
_entity.id
_entity.type
_entity.pdbx_description
1 polymer ?
#
loop_
_entity_poly.entity_id
_entity_poly.type
_entity_poly.pdbx_seq_one_letter_code
_entity_poly.pdbx_strand_id
1 'polypeptide(L)'
;MIWVTSDFHFGHEKEFLWRPRGFESWQEAAEQIIKNYNEVVEWDDTVYILGDCVLKNDDFGLECLKRLKGNKFLAFGNHDTDMRLSAYTIEQIFCDIQFGYRIKYGKYSFWMCHHPMKMGNYKEKRPVWNLSGHTHQKDRFENAADGIYNVSLDAHDNYPVSIDEIVKDIKKYHYDNQIIQPRCEKCVYEMITCHSSDTDGKCEKYKRDPPDGGYYG
;
A
#
# COMPACT_ATOMS: atom_id res chain seq x y z
N MET A 1 1.72 13.16 -6.69
CA MET A 1 2.06 11.72 -6.64
C MET A 1 1.01 10.96 -5.81
N ILE A 2 1.03 9.59 -5.81
CA ILE A 2 0.18 8.79 -4.91
C ILE A 2 1.08 8.06 -3.91
N TRP A 3 0.83 8.27 -2.63
CA TRP A 3 1.51 7.63 -1.51
C TRP A 3 0.56 6.74 -0.72
N VAL A 4 1.09 5.69 -0.09
CA VAL A 4 0.33 4.80 0.79
C VAL A 4 1.13 4.56 2.06
N THR A 5 0.46 4.49 3.20
CA THR A 5 1.08 4.20 4.51
C THR A 5 0.03 3.72 5.49
N SER A 6 0.43 3.23 6.67
CA SER A 6 -0.46 2.84 7.76
C SER A 6 0.26 2.76 9.10
N ASP A 7 -0.52 2.57 10.17
CA ASP A 7 -0.04 2.20 11.50
C ASP A 7 0.89 3.26 12.12
N PHE A 8 0.48 4.53 12.06
CA PHE A 8 1.20 5.60 12.75
C PHE A 8 1.20 5.40 14.26
N HIS A 9 0.03 5.09 14.83
CA HIS A 9 -0.20 4.97 16.26
C HIS A 9 0.32 6.17 17.06
N PHE A 10 0.14 7.38 16.55
CA PHE A 10 0.55 8.58 17.26
C PHE A 10 -0.07 8.65 18.65
N GLY A 11 0.75 8.94 19.66
CA GLY A 11 0.32 8.95 21.05
C GLY A 11 0.44 7.62 21.81
N HIS A 12 0.90 6.55 21.16
CA HIS A 12 1.07 5.25 21.80
C HIS A 12 2.38 5.14 22.58
N GLU A 13 2.26 5.14 23.92
CA GLU A 13 3.40 5.24 24.84
C GLU A 13 4.18 3.93 25.07
N LYS A 14 3.68 2.79 24.58
CA LYS A 14 4.27 1.47 24.89
C LYS A 14 5.50 1.17 24.02
N GLU A 15 6.58 0.74 24.69
CA GLU A 15 7.89 0.48 24.08
C GLU A 15 7.86 -0.53 22.95
N PHE A 16 6.99 -1.53 23.00
CA PHE A 16 6.91 -2.58 21.98
C PHE A 16 6.56 -2.06 20.58
N LEU A 17 6.02 -0.83 20.48
CA LEU A 17 5.71 -0.21 19.19
C LEU A 17 6.89 0.60 18.65
N TRP A 18 7.37 1.57 19.43
CA TRP A 18 8.36 2.53 18.93
C TRP A 18 9.81 2.03 19.00
N ARG A 19 10.13 1.16 19.99
CA ARG A 19 11.49 0.60 20.14
C ARG A 19 11.93 -0.28 18.94
N PRO A 20 11.09 -1.21 18.41
CA PRO A 20 11.42 -1.98 17.19
C PRO A 20 11.60 -1.11 15.94
N ARG A 21 11.02 0.08 15.92
CA ARG A 21 11.17 1.09 14.86
C ARG A 21 12.48 1.88 14.99
N GLY A 22 13.27 1.67 16.06
CA GLY A 22 14.57 2.27 16.26
C GLY A 22 14.57 3.57 17.07
N PHE A 23 13.50 3.87 17.82
CA PHE A 23 13.36 5.09 18.60
C PHE A 23 13.57 4.86 20.10
N GLU A 24 13.92 5.92 20.84
CA GLU A 24 14.13 5.90 22.28
C GLU A 24 12.90 6.34 23.08
N SER A 25 11.94 6.99 22.41
CA SER A 25 10.66 7.42 22.99
C SER A 25 9.55 7.49 21.94
N TRP A 26 8.29 7.47 22.39
CA TRP A 26 7.14 7.62 21.51
C TRP A 26 7.02 9.04 20.92
N GLN A 27 7.49 10.06 21.67
CA GLN A 27 7.54 11.43 21.16
C GLN A 27 8.57 11.58 20.04
N GLU A 28 9.77 11.03 20.24
CA GLU A 28 10.80 10.98 19.20
C GLU A 28 10.30 10.24 17.95
N ALA A 29 9.64 9.09 18.14
CA ALA A 29 9.03 8.33 17.06
C ALA A 29 8.04 9.18 16.26
N ALA A 30 7.15 9.90 16.95
CA ALA A 30 6.16 10.76 16.28
C ALA A 30 6.82 11.88 15.46
N GLU A 31 7.81 12.59 16.05
CA GLU A 31 8.52 13.67 15.36
C GLU A 31 9.29 13.17 14.14
N GLN A 32 9.97 12.02 14.28
CA GLN A 32 10.73 11.46 13.16
C GLN A 32 9.81 10.93 12.04
N ILE A 33 8.69 10.29 12.40
CA ILE A 33 7.69 9.84 11.41
C ILE A 33 7.11 11.03 10.65
N ILE A 34 6.75 12.12 11.33
CA ILE A 34 6.26 13.34 10.68
C ILE A 34 7.31 13.93 9.74
N LYS A 35 8.57 13.97 10.19
CA LYS A 35 9.69 14.46 9.37
C LYS A 35 9.87 13.61 8.13
N ASN A 36 9.97 12.28 8.28
CA ASN A 36 10.13 11.34 7.17
C ASN A 36 8.98 11.45 6.16
N TYR A 37 7.74 11.51 6.67
CA TYR A 37 6.55 11.68 5.85
C TYR A 37 6.61 12.98 5.04
N ASN A 38 6.87 14.12 5.70
CA ASN A 38 6.89 15.43 5.07
C ASN A 38 8.13 15.68 4.19
N GLU A 39 9.15 14.84 4.28
CA GLU A 39 10.31 14.87 3.39
C GLU A 39 9.95 14.38 1.98
N VAL A 40 9.04 13.42 1.87
CA VAL A 40 8.71 12.77 0.59
C VAL A 40 7.34 13.18 0.04
N VAL A 41 6.40 13.57 0.91
CA VAL A 41 5.03 13.98 0.52
C VAL A 41 4.96 15.49 0.33
N GLU A 42 4.40 15.94 -0.80
CA GLU A 42 4.12 17.34 -1.07
C GLU A 42 2.64 17.67 -0.84
N TRP A 43 2.31 18.98 -0.79
CA TRP A 43 0.96 19.45 -0.43
C TRP A 43 -0.13 19.06 -1.44
N ASP A 44 0.21 18.89 -2.71
CA ASP A 44 -0.70 18.50 -3.79
C ASP A 44 -0.74 16.99 -4.04
N ASP A 45 0.05 16.21 -3.30
CA ASP A 45 0.05 14.76 -3.39
C ASP A 45 -1.23 14.15 -2.80
N THR A 46 -1.58 12.96 -3.28
CA THR A 46 -2.65 12.14 -2.73
C THR A 46 -2.04 11.08 -1.81
N VAL A 47 -2.54 10.97 -0.59
CA VAL A 47 -2.05 10.00 0.40
C VAL A 47 -3.18 9.13 0.92
N TYR A 48 -3.07 7.83 0.73
CA TYR A 48 -3.95 6.85 1.35
C TYR A 48 -3.32 6.34 2.65
N ILE A 49 -3.99 6.61 3.77
CA ILE A 49 -3.60 6.14 5.09
C ILE A 49 -4.50 4.95 5.46
N LEU A 50 -3.90 3.78 5.62
CA LEU A 50 -4.64 2.53 5.81
C LEU A 50 -4.77 2.19 7.31
N GLY A 51 -5.31 3.14 8.07
CA GLY A 51 -5.78 2.95 9.43
C GLY A 51 -4.71 3.06 10.52
N ASP A 52 -5.22 2.94 11.73
CA ASP A 52 -4.47 2.99 12.99
C ASP A 52 -3.62 4.26 13.13
N CYS A 53 -4.31 5.40 12.94
CA CYS A 53 -3.66 6.71 12.96
C CYS A 53 -3.22 7.13 14.36
N VAL A 54 -4.12 7.01 15.34
CA VAL A 54 -3.94 7.51 16.71
C VAL A 54 -4.26 6.42 17.72
N LEU A 55 -3.49 6.34 18.80
CA LEU A 55 -3.76 5.42 19.90
C LEU A 55 -3.34 6.04 21.25
N LYS A 56 -4.26 5.98 22.25
CA LYS A 56 -4.08 6.45 23.66
C LYS A 56 -4.16 7.96 23.82
N ASN A 57 -3.18 8.74 23.42
CA ASN A 57 -3.18 10.19 23.55
C ASN A 57 -3.79 10.85 22.32
N ASP A 58 -5.12 11.02 22.33
CA ASP A 58 -5.88 11.46 21.16
C ASP A 58 -5.54 12.91 20.78
N ASP A 59 -5.41 13.83 21.74
CA ASP A 59 -5.06 15.24 21.46
C ASP A 59 -3.69 15.34 20.77
N PHE A 60 -2.69 14.66 21.33
CA PHE A 60 -1.36 14.62 20.72
C PHE A 60 -1.40 14.01 19.32
N GLY A 61 -2.13 12.91 19.14
CA GLY A 61 -2.25 12.24 17.86
C GLY A 61 -2.93 13.09 16.80
N LEU A 62 -3.99 13.82 17.17
CA LEU A 62 -4.65 14.77 16.28
C LEU A 62 -3.71 15.89 15.82
N GLU A 63 -2.91 16.46 16.73
CA GLU A 63 -1.92 17.48 16.38
C GLU A 63 -0.83 16.92 15.45
N CYS A 64 -0.40 15.67 15.65
CA CYS A 64 0.52 15.01 14.72
C CYS A 64 -0.08 14.89 13.30
N LEU A 65 -1.34 14.43 13.18
CA LEU A 65 -2.02 14.25 11.90
C LEU A 65 -2.21 15.57 11.13
N LYS A 66 -2.47 16.68 11.83
CA LYS A 66 -2.60 18.02 11.24
C LYS A 66 -1.30 18.50 10.59
N ARG A 67 -0.16 18.04 11.07
CA ARG A 67 1.17 18.41 10.56
C ARG A 67 1.58 17.66 9.30
N LEU A 68 0.85 16.60 8.92
CA LEU A 68 1.13 15.81 7.72
C LEU A 68 0.62 16.51 6.47
N LYS A 69 1.49 16.66 5.46
CA LYS A 69 1.17 17.24 4.15
C LYS A 69 0.24 16.34 3.32
N GLY A 70 -0.26 16.87 2.22
CA GLY A 70 -0.99 16.16 1.17
C GLY A 70 -2.50 16.04 1.40
N ASN A 71 -3.18 15.60 0.35
CA ASN A 71 -4.61 15.29 0.35
C ASN A 71 -4.80 13.88 0.93
N LYS A 72 -5.19 13.79 2.19
CA LYS A 72 -5.24 12.54 2.95
C LYS A 72 -6.59 11.85 2.85
N PHE A 73 -6.60 10.56 2.56
CA PHE A 73 -7.75 9.66 2.49
C PHE A 73 -7.54 8.52 3.50
N LEU A 74 -8.49 8.31 4.40
CA LEU A 74 -8.38 7.31 5.45
C LEU A 74 -9.21 6.06 5.13
N ALA A 75 -8.55 4.90 5.01
CA ALA A 75 -9.22 3.61 5.19
C ALA A 75 -9.07 3.22 6.67
N PHE A 76 -10.12 3.39 7.47
CA PHE A 76 -10.02 3.28 8.92
C PHE A 76 -9.63 1.87 9.39
N GLY A 77 -8.84 1.81 10.46
CA GLY A 77 -8.39 0.59 11.14
C GLY A 77 -9.16 0.30 12.43
N ASN A 78 -8.75 -0.75 13.13
CA ASN A 78 -9.42 -1.16 14.37
C ASN A 78 -9.20 -0.22 15.56
N HIS A 79 -8.17 0.62 15.51
CA HIS A 79 -7.93 1.66 16.52
C HIS A 79 -8.54 3.01 16.16
N ASP A 80 -9.06 3.20 14.95
CA ASP A 80 -9.79 4.41 14.57
C ASP A 80 -11.26 4.30 14.99
N THR A 81 -11.52 4.44 16.29
CA THR A 81 -12.84 4.31 16.90
C THR A 81 -13.81 5.39 16.42
N ASP A 82 -15.12 5.19 16.58
CA ASP A 82 -16.16 6.17 16.19
C ASP A 82 -15.88 7.56 16.76
N MET A 83 -15.37 7.65 17.98
CA MET A 83 -14.99 8.93 18.61
C MET A 83 -13.82 9.60 17.87
N ARG A 84 -12.80 8.83 17.48
CA ARG A 84 -11.67 9.35 16.69
C ARG A 84 -12.09 9.73 15.28
N LEU A 85 -12.90 8.90 14.61
CA LEU A 85 -13.45 9.21 13.29
C LEU A 85 -14.28 10.50 13.30
N SER A 86 -15.07 10.71 14.37
CA SER A 86 -15.79 11.97 14.57
C SER A 86 -14.86 13.15 14.75
N ALA A 87 -13.78 13.01 15.55
CA ALA A 87 -12.78 14.06 15.73
C ALA A 87 -12.05 14.38 14.42
N TYR A 88 -11.64 13.36 13.65
CA TYR A 88 -11.01 13.54 12.33
C TYR A 88 -11.90 14.31 11.36
N THR A 89 -13.22 14.06 11.41
CA THR A 89 -14.20 14.75 10.57
C THR A 89 -14.39 16.21 10.99
N ILE A 90 -14.54 16.48 12.31
CA ILE A 90 -14.69 17.82 12.85
C ILE A 90 -13.46 18.69 12.53
N GLU A 91 -12.27 18.13 12.71
CA GLU A 91 -10.99 18.81 12.45
C GLU A 91 -10.60 18.83 10.97
N GLN A 92 -11.41 18.24 10.09
CA GLN A 92 -11.19 18.19 8.64
C GLN A 92 -9.80 17.64 8.25
N ILE A 93 -9.32 16.62 8.97
CA ILE A 93 -7.97 16.06 8.78
C ILE A 93 -7.87 15.29 7.46
N PHE A 94 -8.94 14.61 7.08
CA PHE A 94 -9.02 13.77 5.88
C PHE A 94 -10.02 14.32 4.87
N CYS A 95 -9.69 14.20 3.59
CA CYS A 95 -10.59 14.52 2.48
C CYS A 95 -11.78 13.56 2.43
N ASP A 96 -11.56 12.30 2.81
CA ASP A 96 -12.58 11.26 2.83
C ASP A 96 -12.17 10.14 3.81
N ILE A 97 -13.16 9.47 4.40
CA ILE A 97 -12.98 8.37 5.36
C ILE A 97 -13.90 7.21 4.96
N GLN A 98 -13.31 6.05 4.66
CA GLN A 98 -14.04 4.84 4.25
C GLN A 98 -13.45 3.58 4.90
N PHE A 99 -14.10 2.44 4.72
CA PHE A 99 -13.54 1.13 5.07
C PHE A 99 -12.37 0.73 4.18
N GLY A 100 -12.38 1.15 2.92
CA GLY A 100 -11.32 0.85 1.97
C GLY A 100 -11.51 1.55 0.63
N TYR A 101 -10.46 1.60 -0.15
CA TYR A 101 -10.42 2.24 -1.46
C TYR A 101 -10.01 1.26 -2.54
N ARG A 102 -10.58 1.43 -3.72
CA ARG A 102 -10.13 0.71 -4.91
C ARG A 102 -9.57 1.69 -5.92
N ILE A 103 -8.32 1.49 -6.31
CA ILE A 103 -7.70 2.29 -7.36
C ILE A 103 -7.17 1.41 -8.49
N LYS A 104 -7.06 2.01 -9.68
CA LYS A 104 -6.36 1.44 -10.83
C LYS A 104 -5.13 2.29 -11.09
N TYR A 105 -3.98 1.65 -11.25
CA TYR A 105 -2.73 2.33 -11.56
C TYR A 105 -2.00 1.57 -12.67
N GLY A 106 -1.97 2.14 -13.87
CA GLY A 106 -1.51 1.44 -15.06
C GLY A 106 -2.28 0.13 -15.29
N LYS A 107 -1.57 -0.97 -15.35
CA LYS A 107 -2.15 -2.32 -15.48
C LYS A 107 -2.54 -2.99 -14.16
N TYR A 108 -2.24 -2.36 -13.03
CA TYR A 108 -2.52 -2.89 -11.70
C TYR A 108 -3.85 -2.40 -11.17
N SER A 109 -4.50 -3.22 -10.34
CA SER A 109 -5.66 -2.85 -9.54
C SER A 109 -5.35 -3.13 -8.08
N PHE A 110 -5.60 -2.14 -7.23
CA PHE A 110 -5.33 -2.23 -5.80
C PHE A 110 -6.63 -2.09 -5.00
N TRP A 111 -6.80 -2.96 -4.02
CA TRP A 111 -7.74 -2.78 -2.93
C TRP A 111 -6.96 -2.39 -1.69
N MET A 112 -7.25 -1.25 -1.12
CA MET A 112 -6.54 -0.66 0.01
C MET A 112 -7.45 -0.65 1.22
N CYS A 113 -7.07 -1.34 2.29
CA CYS A 113 -7.79 -1.39 3.56
C CYS A 113 -6.81 -1.72 4.68
N HIS A 114 -7.22 -1.51 5.94
CA HIS A 114 -6.35 -1.73 7.08
C HIS A 114 -5.91 -3.18 7.25
N HIS A 115 -6.88 -4.10 7.28
CA HIS A 115 -6.60 -5.53 7.50
C HIS A 115 -6.14 -6.23 6.22
N PRO A 116 -5.15 -7.13 6.29
CA PRO A 116 -4.80 -7.99 5.17
C PRO A 116 -5.98 -8.83 4.71
N MET A 117 -6.29 -8.78 3.41
CA MET A 117 -7.41 -9.50 2.83
C MET A 117 -6.98 -10.28 1.59
N LYS A 118 -7.25 -11.57 1.58
CA LYS A 118 -7.07 -12.40 0.39
C LYS A 118 -8.10 -12.01 -0.67
N MET A 119 -7.63 -11.51 -1.80
CA MET A 119 -8.47 -11.10 -2.91
C MET A 119 -8.80 -12.29 -3.81
N GLY A 120 -10.09 -12.63 -3.91
CA GLY A 120 -10.54 -13.68 -4.83
C GLY A 120 -10.44 -13.23 -6.29
N ASN A 121 -10.06 -14.15 -7.19
CA ASN A 121 -10.02 -13.92 -8.64
C ASN A 121 -11.42 -14.06 -9.27
N TYR A 122 -12.37 -13.23 -8.86
CA TYR A 122 -13.73 -13.24 -9.41
C TYR A 122 -13.76 -12.64 -10.82
N LYS A 123 -13.40 -13.41 -11.85
CA LYS A 123 -13.50 -13.00 -13.26
C LYS A 123 -12.79 -11.66 -13.57
N GLU A 124 -11.92 -11.22 -12.71
CA GLU A 124 -11.10 -10.04 -12.96
C GLU A 124 -10.09 -10.37 -14.05
N LYS A 125 -10.03 -9.56 -15.08
CA LYS A 125 -9.04 -9.68 -16.16
C LYS A 125 -7.61 -9.41 -15.65
N ARG A 126 -7.49 -8.81 -14.43
CA ARG A 126 -6.22 -8.44 -13.79
C ARG A 126 -6.27 -8.81 -12.31
N PRO A 127 -5.21 -9.40 -11.75
CA PRO A 127 -5.15 -9.65 -10.33
C PRO A 127 -5.26 -8.34 -9.56
N VAL A 128 -6.03 -8.37 -8.49
CA VAL A 128 -6.13 -7.26 -7.54
C VAL A 128 -5.16 -7.54 -6.41
N TRP A 129 -4.26 -6.62 -6.17
CA TRP A 129 -3.40 -6.63 -4.99
C TRP A 129 -4.11 -5.93 -3.83
N ASN A 130 -4.07 -6.53 -2.66
CA ASN A 130 -4.44 -5.87 -1.42
C ASN A 130 -3.23 -5.11 -0.87
N LEU A 131 -3.39 -3.81 -0.63
CA LEU A 131 -2.43 -3.04 0.15
C LEU A 131 -3.01 -2.91 1.55
N SER A 132 -2.24 -3.27 2.58
CA SER A 132 -2.71 -3.29 3.96
C SER A 132 -1.59 -3.02 4.96
N GLY A 133 -1.97 -2.75 6.21
CA GLY A 133 -1.08 -2.65 7.36
C GLY A 133 -1.39 -3.70 8.42
N HIS A 134 -1.62 -3.24 9.66
CA HIS A 134 -2.11 -4.00 10.81
C HIS A 134 -1.13 -5.00 11.43
N THR A 135 -0.37 -5.77 10.64
CA THR A 135 0.45 -6.88 11.14
C THR A 135 1.75 -6.43 11.80
N HIS A 136 2.20 -5.20 11.59
CA HIS A 136 3.49 -4.65 12.07
C HIS A 136 4.71 -5.51 11.67
N GLN A 137 4.59 -6.30 10.60
CA GLN A 137 5.71 -7.07 10.09
C GLN A 137 6.66 -6.19 9.27
N LYS A 138 7.95 -6.53 9.28
CA LYS A 138 8.96 -5.83 8.48
C LYS A 138 9.02 -6.30 7.04
N ASP A 139 8.39 -7.42 6.72
CA ASP A 139 8.36 -7.96 5.37
C ASP A 139 7.23 -7.29 4.56
N ARG A 140 7.60 -6.69 3.44
CA ARG A 140 6.65 -6.11 2.47
C ARG A 140 5.76 -7.17 1.81
N PHE A 141 6.24 -8.41 1.74
CA PHE A 141 5.61 -9.53 1.04
C PHE A 141 5.22 -10.71 1.94
N GLU A 142 4.96 -10.46 3.21
CA GLU A 142 4.59 -11.50 4.19
C GLU A 142 3.55 -12.50 3.66
N ASN A 143 2.59 -12.02 2.88
CA ASN A 143 1.51 -12.83 2.29
C ASN A 143 1.36 -12.61 0.77
N ALA A 144 2.48 -12.47 0.06
CA ALA A 144 2.46 -12.18 -1.38
C ALA A 144 1.79 -13.26 -2.23
N ALA A 145 1.82 -14.53 -1.82
CA ALA A 145 1.11 -15.61 -2.49
C ALA A 145 -0.41 -15.40 -2.55
N ASP A 146 -0.96 -14.63 -1.60
CA ASP A 146 -2.36 -14.24 -1.55
C ASP A 146 -2.64 -12.86 -2.21
N GLY A 147 -1.62 -12.25 -2.83
CA GLY A 147 -1.71 -10.94 -3.46
C GLY A 147 -1.79 -9.80 -2.44
N ILE A 148 -1.11 -9.93 -1.30
CA ILE A 148 -1.07 -8.95 -0.22
C ILE A 148 0.30 -8.29 -0.18
N TYR A 149 0.32 -6.95 -0.07
CA TYR A 149 1.51 -6.14 0.09
C TYR A 149 1.35 -5.25 1.33
N ASN A 150 2.32 -5.32 2.24
CA ASN A 150 2.33 -4.58 3.49
C ASN A 150 2.86 -3.16 3.27
N VAL A 151 2.08 -2.14 3.65
CA VAL A 151 2.43 -0.71 3.54
C VAL A 151 2.63 -0.04 4.91
N SER A 152 2.70 -0.84 5.99
CA SER A 152 2.93 -0.28 7.33
C SER A 152 4.29 0.42 7.40
N LEU A 153 4.39 1.41 8.28
CA LEU A 153 5.66 2.09 8.58
C LEU A 153 6.77 1.10 8.95
N ASP A 154 6.40 0.00 9.61
CA ASP A 154 7.34 -1.05 10.03
C ASP A 154 8.04 -1.75 8.85
N ALA A 155 7.37 -1.84 7.71
CA ALA A 155 7.90 -2.47 6.48
C ALA A 155 8.66 -1.48 5.57
N HIS A 156 8.59 -0.18 5.85
CA HIS A 156 9.09 0.88 4.98
C HIS A 156 9.98 1.90 5.70
N ASP A 157 10.75 1.45 6.70
CA ASP A 157 11.74 2.27 7.42
C ASP A 157 11.16 3.59 7.96
N ASN A 158 9.90 3.57 8.41
CA ASN A 158 9.13 4.71 8.91
C ASN A 158 8.84 5.80 7.86
N TYR A 159 8.79 5.46 6.56
CA TYR A 159 8.38 6.32 5.45
C TYR A 159 7.08 5.84 4.82
N PRO A 160 6.25 6.73 4.24
CA PRO A 160 5.23 6.32 3.29
C PRO A 160 5.87 5.77 2.01
N VAL A 161 5.20 4.84 1.35
CA VAL A 161 5.66 4.24 0.10
C VAL A 161 4.88 4.78 -1.09
N SER A 162 5.56 5.12 -2.19
CA SER A 162 4.89 5.56 -3.41
C SER A 162 4.24 4.38 -4.15
N ILE A 163 3.14 4.65 -4.85
CA ILE A 163 2.48 3.62 -5.67
C ILE A 163 3.41 3.09 -6.76
N ASP A 164 4.35 3.91 -7.25
CA ASP A 164 5.36 3.50 -8.23
C ASP A 164 6.36 2.51 -7.65
N GLU A 165 6.79 2.73 -6.39
CA GLU A 165 7.67 1.78 -5.69
C GLU A 165 6.95 0.46 -5.43
N ILE A 166 5.69 0.48 -4.99
CA ILE A 166 4.88 -0.72 -4.81
C ILE A 166 4.81 -1.52 -6.12
N VAL A 167 4.54 -0.87 -7.24
CA VAL A 167 4.50 -1.51 -8.55
C VAL A 167 5.87 -2.10 -8.94
N LYS A 168 6.96 -1.40 -8.65
CA LYS A 168 8.33 -1.88 -8.89
C LYS A 168 8.65 -3.12 -8.04
N ASP A 169 8.27 -3.10 -6.77
CA ASP A 169 8.46 -4.22 -5.85
C ASP A 169 7.66 -5.46 -6.29
N ILE A 170 6.40 -5.28 -6.67
CA ILE A 170 5.55 -6.36 -7.18
C ILE A 170 6.15 -6.96 -8.46
N LYS A 171 6.66 -6.14 -9.39
CA LYS A 171 7.34 -6.64 -10.60
C LYS A 171 8.58 -7.46 -10.23
N LYS A 172 9.40 -6.95 -9.32
CA LYS A 172 10.59 -7.65 -8.84
C LYS A 172 10.23 -8.97 -8.17
N TYR A 173 9.23 -8.98 -7.29
CA TYR A 173 8.74 -10.20 -6.64
C TYR A 173 8.32 -11.27 -7.67
N HIS A 174 7.56 -10.89 -8.70
CA HIS A 174 7.18 -11.82 -9.76
C HIS A 174 8.36 -12.33 -10.55
N TYR A 175 9.35 -11.51 -10.82
CA TYR A 175 10.57 -11.91 -11.53
C TYR A 175 11.41 -12.88 -10.68
N ASP A 176 11.69 -12.54 -9.42
CA ASP A 176 12.53 -13.32 -8.52
C ASP A 176 11.92 -14.71 -8.22
N ASN A 177 10.58 -14.83 -8.21
CA ASN A 177 9.86 -16.07 -7.99
C ASN A 177 9.49 -16.81 -9.30
N GLN A 178 10.08 -16.42 -10.43
CA GLN A 178 9.84 -17.03 -11.75
C GLN A 178 8.36 -16.99 -12.20
N ILE A 179 7.56 -16.13 -11.61
CA ILE A 179 6.15 -15.94 -11.96
C ILE A 179 6.03 -15.20 -13.31
N ILE A 180 7.05 -14.42 -13.66
CA ILE A 180 7.21 -13.78 -14.98
C ILE A 180 8.52 -14.29 -15.60
N GLN A 181 8.45 -14.95 -16.75
CA GLN A 181 9.67 -15.32 -17.46
C GLN A 181 10.33 -14.08 -18.10
N PRO A 182 11.68 -13.91 -18.00
CA PRO A 182 12.40 -12.71 -18.46
C PRO A 182 12.20 -12.36 -19.95
N ARG A 183 11.71 -13.30 -20.75
CA ARG A 183 11.53 -13.15 -22.21
C ARG A 183 10.23 -12.45 -22.64
N CYS A 184 9.37 -12.10 -21.70
CA CYS A 184 8.04 -11.54 -21.97
C CYS A 184 7.94 -10.03 -21.72
N GLU A 185 9.01 -9.24 -21.84
CA GLU A 185 8.98 -7.77 -21.64
C GLU A 185 7.94 -7.03 -22.51
N LYS A 186 7.52 -7.64 -23.63
CA LYS A 186 6.52 -7.08 -24.55
C LYS A 186 5.15 -7.77 -24.47
N CYS A 187 4.95 -8.72 -23.54
CA CYS A 187 3.72 -9.49 -23.46
C CYS A 187 2.64 -8.73 -22.68
N VAL A 188 1.46 -8.53 -23.28
CA VAL A 188 0.30 -7.93 -22.62
C VAL A 188 -0.27 -8.79 -21.48
N TYR A 189 0.17 -10.05 -21.38
CA TYR A 189 -0.24 -11.02 -20.35
C TYR A 189 0.73 -11.15 -19.18
N GLU A 190 1.60 -10.18 -18.92
CA GLU A 190 2.64 -10.19 -17.89
C GLU A 190 2.20 -10.57 -16.45
N MET A 191 0.93 -10.82 -16.20
CA MET A 191 0.40 -11.16 -14.88
C MET A 191 -0.32 -12.51 -14.83
N ILE A 192 -0.31 -13.29 -15.90
CA ILE A 192 -0.89 -14.63 -15.93
C ILE A 192 0.26 -15.61 -16.09
N THR A 193 0.29 -16.66 -15.27
CA THR A 193 1.25 -17.75 -15.37
C THR A 193 1.40 -18.19 -16.84
N CYS A 194 2.51 -17.82 -17.47
CA CYS A 194 2.84 -18.26 -18.79
C CYS A 194 3.43 -19.67 -18.69
N HIS A 195 2.66 -20.69 -19.05
CA HIS A 195 3.10 -22.08 -19.06
C HIS A 195 3.72 -22.54 -20.39
N SER A 196 4.01 -21.62 -21.32
CA SER A 196 4.62 -21.99 -22.60
C SER A 196 6.13 -22.07 -22.46
N SER A 197 6.65 -23.26 -22.23
CA SER A 197 8.05 -23.62 -22.48
C SER A 197 8.18 -24.08 -23.93
N ASP A 198 8.13 -23.15 -24.86
CA ASP A 198 8.53 -23.45 -26.23
C ASP A 198 10.06 -23.40 -26.29
N THR A 199 10.70 -24.45 -26.80
CA THR A 199 12.16 -24.59 -26.89
C THR A 199 12.83 -23.50 -27.73
N ASP A 200 12.05 -22.77 -28.53
CA ASP A 200 12.50 -21.68 -29.42
C ASP A 200 12.37 -20.28 -28.79
N GLY A 201 11.89 -20.18 -27.54
CA GLY A 201 11.76 -18.91 -26.82
C GLY A 201 10.70 -17.96 -27.34
N LYS A 202 9.74 -18.43 -28.14
CA LYS A 202 8.59 -17.67 -28.63
C LYS A 202 7.32 -18.12 -27.91
N CYS A 203 6.64 -17.17 -27.27
CA CYS A 203 5.36 -17.43 -26.62
C CYS A 203 4.29 -17.75 -27.66
N GLU A 204 3.61 -18.90 -27.58
CA GLU A 204 2.51 -19.25 -28.52
C GLU A 204 1.36 -18.24 -28.49
N LYS A 205 1.10 -17.61 -27.34
CA LYS A 205 0.10 -16.55 -27.24
C LYS A 205 0.46 -15.28 -28.01
N TYR A 206 1.76 -14.99 -28.17
CA TYR A 206 2.22 -13.85 -28.96
C TYR A 206 1.96 -14.01 -30.45
N LYS A 207 1.84 -15.26 -30.97
CA LYS A 207 1.53 -15.54 -32.38
C LYS A 207 0.05 -15.36 -32.74
N ARG A 208 -0.82 -15.17 -31.76
CA ARG A 208 -2.28 -15.14 -31.93
C ARG A 208 -2.91 -13.74 -31.80
N ASP A 209 -2.13 -12.72 -31.45
CA ASP A 209 -2.65 -11.36 -31.44
C ASP A 209 -2.70 -10.83 -32.88
N PRO A 210 -3.86 -10.30 -33.32
CA PRO A 210 -3.94 -9.67 -34.62
C PRO A 210 -3.04 -8.42 -34.68
N PRO A 211 -2.44 -8.10 -35.83
CA PRO A 211 -1.50 -6.99 -35.96
C PRO A 211 -2.08 -5.59 -35.68
N ASP A 212 -3.33 -5.48 -35.39
CA ASP A 212 -4.10 -4.23 -35.33
C ASP A 212 -4.55 -3.83 -33.91
N GLY A 213 -3.98 -4.40 -32.87
CA GLY A 213 -4.19 -3.88 -31.49
C GLY A 213 -5.65 -3.83 -31.02
N GLY A 214 -6.48 -4.79 -31.41
CA GLY A 214 -7.87 -4.87 -30.97
C GLY A 214 -7.95 -5.10 -29.45
N TYR A 215 -8.26 -4.08 -28.71
CA TYR A 215 -8.62 -4.16 -27.30
C TYR A 215 -9.96 -4.88 -27.18
N TYR A 216 -9.97 -6.06 -26.60
CA TYR A 216 -11.22 -6.63 -26.12
C TYR A 216 -11.69 -5.83 -24.91
N GLY A 217 -12.85 -5.18 -25.08
CA GLY A 217 -13.56 -4.38 -24.09
C GLY A 217 -14.04 -5.18 -22.85
#